data_80df47235a5bb56fc38d544155942387
#
_entry.id   80df47235a5bb56fc38d544155942387
#
_cell.length_a   1.000
_cell.length_b   1.000
_cell.length_c   1.000
_cell.angle_alpha   90.00
_cell.angle_beta   90.00
_cell.angle_gamma   90.00
#
_symmetry.space_group_name_H-M   'P 1'
#
loop_
_entity.id
_entity.type
_entity.pdbx_description
1 polymer ?
#
loop_
_entity_poly.entity_id
_entity_poly.type
_entity_poly.pdbx_seq_one_letter_code
_entity_poly.pdbx_strand_id
1 'polypeptide(L)'
;MSDSTDVPASDRSRLADLARRSSDLVDDSLYAPARADAAELGAASPDALTAEVIRLVARLTGARTAVCISPAPGVPALAILAAAGQGSGTVVTCITDDPHHLEAARTALRAAGHPASAARYIAARPLEVADKLADGAYDLLVADVPDHSVARVVSRAHQLLRPGGALVLIGEHAPLPEGADLPEHAHVTVLPVGGGLTVVAL
;
A
#
# COMPACT_ATOMS: atom_id res chain seq x y z
N MET A 1 30.28 13.07 -1.46
CA MET A 1 30.85 11.71 -1.72
C MET A 1 29.83 10.75 -1.16
N SER A 2 28.86 10.35 -1.98
CA SER A 2 27.82 9.40 -1.57
C SER A 2 28.39 8.00 -1.79
N ASP A 3 28.67 7.33 -0.69
CA ASP A 3 29.01 5.92 -0.70
C ASP A 3 27.70 5.13 -0.99
N SER A 4 27.43 4.92 -2.27
CA SER A 4 26.38 3.99 -2.69
C SER A 4 26.84 2.59 -2.26
N THR A 5 26.33 2.12 -1.13
CA THR A 5 26.54 0.76 -0.67
C THR A 5 25.83 -0.18 -1.63
N ASP A 6 26.48 -0.48 -2.75
CA ASP A 6 25.99 -1.45 -3.72
C ASP A 6 26.01 -2.83 -3.05
N VAL A 7 24.82 -3.31 -2.64
CA VAL A 7 24.65 -4.62 -2.00
C VAL A 7 25.08 -5.69 -3.01
N PRO A 8 26.07 -6.57 -2.69
CA PRO A 8 26.54 -7.61 -3.58
C PRO A 8 25.40 -8.46 -4.13
N ALA A 9 25.50 -8.91 -5.37
CA ALA A 9 24.44 -9.71 -6.02
C ALA A 9 24.12 -11.01 -5.22
N SER A 10 25.13 -11.59 -4.55
CA SER A 10 24.94 -12.74 -3.64
C SER A 10 24.04 -12.42 -2.44
N ASP A 11 24.14 -11.22 -1.91
CA ASP A 11 23.38 -10.82 -0.73
C ASP A 11 21.96 -10.41 -1.12
N ARG A 12 21.78 -9.80 -2.29
CA ARG A 12 20.43 -9.57 -2.88
C ARG A 12 19.70 -10.90 -3.12
N SER A 13 20.39 -11.92 -3.62
CA SER A 13 19.81 -13.26 -3.81
C SER A 13 19.39 -13.89 -2.48
N ARG A 14 20.22 -13.78 -1.43
CA ARG A 14 19.91 -14.29 -0.08
C ARG A 14 18.72 -13.57 0.55
N LEU A 15 18.65 -12.25 0.39
CA LEU A 15 17.52 -11.46 0.88
C LEU A 15 16.22 -11.84 0.16
N ALA A 16 16.27 -12.02 -1.16
CA ALA A 16 15.12 -12.48 -1.94
C ALA A 16 14.67 -13.89 -1.55
N ASP A 17 15.62 -14.80 -1.26
CA ASP A 17 15.30 -16.15 -0.76
C ASP A 17 14.68 -16.10 0.64
N LEU A 18 15.18 -15.25 1.51
CA LEU A 18 14.62 -15.05 2.84
C LEU A 18 13.21 -14.47 2.77
N ALA A 19 12.99 -13.46 1.94
CA ALA A 19 11.68 -12.87 1.73
C ALA A 19 10.66 -13.90 1.21
N ARG A 20 11.05 -14.74 0.22
CA ARG A 20 10.20 -15.83 -0.27
C ARG A 20 9.83 -16.81 0.84
N ARG A 21 10.80 -17.30 1.62
CA ARG A 21 10.55 -18.21 2.74
C ARG A 21 9.66 -17.59 3.81
N SER A 22 9.80 -16.29 4.04
CA SER A 22 8.95 -15.56 4.99
C SER A 22 7.51 -15.44 4.48
N SER A 23 7.32 -15.26 3.17
CA SER A 23 5.99 -15.27 2.54
C SER A 23 5.29 -16.63 2.70
N ASP A 24 6.05 -17.74 2.62
CA ASP A 24 5.49 -19.09 2.79
C ASP A 24 5.01 -19.37 4.23
N LEU A 25 5.45 -18.57 5.21
CA LEU A 25 5.04 -18.68 6.62
C LEU A 25 3.80 -17.85 6.97
N VAL A 26 3.36 -16.99 6.05
CA VAL A 26 2.21 -16.12 6.27
C VAL A 26 0.93 -16.82 5.81
N ASP A 27 -0.12 -16.75 6.62
CA ASP A 27 -1.44 -17.24 6.22
C ASP A 27 -2.03 -16.33 5.11
N ASP A 28 -2.06 -16.86 3.90
CA ASP A 28 -2.57 -16.17 2.70
C ASP A 28 -4.10 -16.30 2.52
N SER A 29 -4.77 -17.04 3.38
CA SER A 29 -6.20 -17.40 3.21
C SER A 29 -7.11 -16.18 3.03
N LEU A 30 -6.78 -15.07 3.67
CA LEU A 30 -7.52 -13.81 3.55
C LEU A 30 -7.30 -13.12 2.19
N TYR A 31 -6.09 -13.22 1.64
CA TYR A 31 -5.66 -12.43 0.48
C TYR A 31 -5.70 -13.23 -0.83
N ALA A 32 -5.55 -14.55 -0.76
CA ALA A 32 -5.44 -15.40 -1.94
C ALA A 32 -6.59 -15.24 -2.96
N PRO A 33 -7.87 -15.13 -2.55
CA PRO A 33 -8.95 -14.90 -3.51
C PRO A 33 -8.79 -13.57 -4.26
N ALA A 34 -8.51 -12.47 -3.55
CA ALA A 34 -8.34 -11.16 -4.16
C ALA A 34 -7.11 -11.09 -5.07
N ARG A 35 -6.05 -11.84 -4.77
CA ARG A 35 -4.87 -11.98 -5.62
C ARG A 35 -5.16 -12.75 -6.90
N ALA A 36 -5.95 -13.82 -6.78
CA ALA A 36 -6.39 -14.60 -7.94
C ALA A 36 -7.24 -13.74 -8.89
N ASP A 37 -8.23 -13.01 -8.37
CA ASP A 37 -9.08 -12.10 -9.15
C ASP A 37 -8.24 -11.03 -9.86
N ALA A 38 -7.25 -10.44 -9.16
CA ALA A 38 -6.35 -9.45 -9.75
C ALA A 38 -5.52 -10.05 -10.90
N ALA A 39 -4.99 -11.26 -10.73
CA ALA A 39 -4.22 -11.96 -11.75
C ALA A 39 -5.06 -12.32 -12.98
N GLU A 40 -6.32 -12.72 -12.80
CA GLU A 40 -7.27 -12.99 -13.90
C GLU A 40 -7.55 -11.70 -14.71
N LEU A 41 -7.55 -10.54 -14.05
CA LEU A 41 -7.71 -9.24 -14.69
C LEU A 41 -6.39 -8.67 -15.23
N GLY A 42 -5.26 -9.41 -15.11
CA GLY A 42 -3.96 -9.00 -15.64
C GLY A 42 -3.21 -7.98 -14.79
N ALA A 43 -3.61 -7.77 -13.53
CA ALA A 43 -2.90 -6.88 -12.62
C ALA A 43 -2.04 -7.64 -11.60
N ALA A 44 -0.86 -7.10 -11.32
CA ALA A 44 -0.08 -7.53 -10.16
C ALA A 44 -0.74 -7.04 -8.87
N SER A 45 -0.68 -7.85 -7.82
CA SER A 45 -1.11 -7.48 -6.48
C SER A 45 -0.04 -7.86 -5.47
N PRO A 46 -0.01 -7.20 -4.30
CA PRO A 46 0.94 -7.54 -3.25
C PRO A 46 0.84 -9.00 -2.82
N ASP A 47 1.97 -9.59 -2.44
CA ASP A 47 2.00 -10.90 -1.81
C ASP A 47 1.47 -10.84 -0.36
N ALA A 48 1.31 -12.01 0.27
CA ALA A 48 0.78 -12.11 1.62
C ALA A 48 1.67 -11.40 2.67
N LEU A 49 2.99 -11.48 2.51
CA LEU A 49 3.91 -10.82 3.44
C LEU A 49 3.82 -9.30 3.33
N THR A 50 3.77 -8.76 2.13
CA THR A 50 3.55 -7.32 1.89
C THR A 50 2.19 -6.88 2.47
N ALA A 51 1.14 -7.67 2.28
CA ALA A 51 -0.18 -7.40 2.86
C ALA A 51 -0.14 -7.36 4.40
N GLU A 52 0.58 -8.29 5.04
CA GLU A 52 0.74 -8.29 6.50
C GLU A 52 1.57 -7.11 7.01
N VAL A 53 2.56 -6.62 6.26
CA VAL A 53 3.26 -5.37 6.62
C VAL A 53 2.31 -4.17 6.49
N ILE A 54 1.50 -4.08 5.44
CA ILE A 54 0.45 -3.04 5.33
C ILE A 54 -0.51 -3.12 6.53
N ARG A 55 -0.94 -4.32 6.89
CA ARG A 55 -1.80 -4.56 8.06
C ARG A 55 -1.13 -4.11 9.35
N LEU A 56 0.15 -4.41 9.54
CA LEU A 56 0.92 -3.96 10.71
C LEU A 56 0.98 -2.44 10.78
N VAL A 57 1.32 -1.75 9.67
CA VAL A 57 1.37 -0.29 9.63
C VAL A 57 0.00 0.31 9.92
N ALA A 58 -1.08 -0.21 9.31
CA ALA A 58 -2.45 0.22 9.59
C ALA A 58 -2.83 0.06 11.07
N ARG A 59 -2.35 -1.01 11.71
CA ARG A 59 -2.57 -1.26 13.14
C ARG A 59 -1.80 -0.27 14.02
N LEU A 60 -0.54 -0.01 13.70
CA LEU A 60 0.33 0.89 14.47
C LEU A 60 -0.12 2.35 14.38
N THR A 61 -0.57 2.80 13.21
CA THR A 61 -1.14 4.15 13.01
C THR A 61 -2.56 4.28 13.54
N GLY A 62 -3.20 3.17 13.93
CA GLY A 62 -4.61 3.17 14.33
C GLY A 62 -5.55 3.65 13.23
N ALA A 63 -5.22 3.34 11.96
CA ALA A 63 -5.86 3.90 10.78
C ALA A 63 -7.39 3.74 10.79
N ARG A 64 -8.10 4.87 10.67
CA ARG A 64 -9.56 4.96 10.56
C ARG A 64 -9.96 5.42 9.16
N THR A 65 -9.13 6.24 8.54
CA THR A 65 -9.33 6.74 7.19
C THR A 65 -8.07 6.46 6.38
N ALA A 66 -8.21 5.67 5.32
CA ALA A 66 -7.09 5.30 4.47
C ALA A 66 -7.39 5.54 2.99
N VAL A 67 -6.33 5.77 2.22
CA VAL A 67 -6.37 5.80 0.76
C VAL A 67 -5.52 4.65 0.23
N CYS A 68 -6.04 3.94 -0.76
CA CYS A 68 -5.33 2.91 -1.49
C CYS A 68 -5.31 3.28 -2.97
N ILE A 69 -4.14 3.60 -3.49
CA ILE A 69 -3.86 3.83 -4.91
C ILE A 69 -3.12 2.60 -5.42
N SER A 70 -3.78 1.74 -6.19
CA SER A 70 -3.17 0.52 -6.70
C SER A 70 -3.92 0.03 -7.93
N PRO A 71 -3.25 -0.60 -8.90
CA PRO A 71 -3.92 -1.30 -9.99
C PRO A 71 -4.89 -2.38 -9.48
N ALA A 72 -4.53 -3.08 -8.38
CA ALA A 72 -5.34 -4.11 -7.75
C ALA A 72 -5.59 -3.80 -6.26
N PRO A 73 -6.52 -2.90 -5.92
CA PRO A 73 -6.68 -2.38 -4.56
C PRO A 73 -7.30 -3.38 -3.56
N GLY A 74 -7.74 -4.56 -4.00
CA GLY A 74 -8.42 -5.54 -3.14
C GLY A 74 -7.55 -6.01 -1.97
N VAL A 75 -6.32 -6.45 -2.24
CA VAL A 75 -5.40 -6.96 -1.21
C VAL A 75 -4.99 -5.87 -0.21
N PRO A 76 -4.51 -4.68 -0.63
CA PRO A 76 -4.19 -3.62 0.32
C PRO A 76 -5.40 -3.19 1.17
N ALA A 77 -6.58 -3.09 0.57
CA ALA A 77 -7.80 -2.72 1.30
C ALA A 77 -8.20 -3.78 2.34
N LEU A 78 -8.10 -5.07 2.00
CA LEU A 78 -8.31 -6.17 2.95
C LEU A 78 -7.34 -6.07 4.14
N ALA A 79 -6.06 -5.84 3.88
CA ALA A 79 -5.03 -5.70 4.91
C ALA A 79 -5.35 -4.55 5.88
N ILE A 80 -5.73 -3.38 5.37
CA ILE A 80 -6.09 -2.23 6.18
C ILE A 80 -7.33 -2.52 7.03
N LEU A 81 -8.38 -3.08 6.44
CA LEU A 81 -9.63 -3.37 7.15
C LEU A 81 -9.48 -4.50 8.18
N ALA A 82 -8.65 -5.51 7.88
CA ALA A 82 -8.32 -6.57 8.83
C ALA A 82 -7.54 -6.05 10.05
N ALA A 83 -6.70 -5.02 9.88
CA ALA A 83 -6.02 -4.36 10.99
C ALA A 83 -6.98 -3.70 11.98
N ALA A 84 -8.03 -3.09 11.47
CA ALA A 84 -9.00 -2.35 12.26
C ALA A 84 -10.03 -3.26 12.95
N GLY A 85 -10.29 -4.43 12.37
CA GLY A 85 -11.32 -5.37 12.83
C GLY A 85 -12.74 -4.99 12.42
N GLN A 86 -13.65 -5.95 12.59
CA GLN A 86 -15.07 -5.80 12.24
C GLN A 86 -15.73 -4.70 13.07
N GLY A 87 -16.58 -3.88 12.44
CA GLY A 87 -17.34 -2.85 13.13
C GLY A 87 -16.53 -1.63 13.59
N SER A 88 -15.27 -1.52 13.21
CA SER A 88 -14.38 -0.41 13.63
C SER A 88 -14.79 0.97 13.10
N GLY A 89 -15.61 1.03 12.04
CA GLY A 89 -15.92 2.27 11.32
C GLY A 89 -14.78 2.77 10.41
N THR A 90 -13.75 1.96 10.20
CA THR A 90 -12.65 2.28 9.27
C THR A 90 -13.14 2.31 7.83
N VAL A 91 -12.69 3.30 7.08
CA VAL A 91 -13.05 3.48 5.66
C VAL A 91 -11.79 3.56 4.81
N VAL A 92 -11.74 2.73 3.76
CA VAL A 92 -10.66 2.75 2.76
C VAL A 92 -11.20 3.33 1.45
N THR A 93 -10.52 4.34 0.90
CA THR A 93 -10.82 4.88 -0.43
C THR A 93 -9.92 4.17 -1.45
N CYS A 94 -10.49 3.28 -2.24
CA CYS A 94 -9.80 2.54 -3.31
C CYS A 94 -9.86 3.35 -4.61
N ILE A 95 -8.71 3.60 -5.21
CA ILE A 95 -8.56 4.41 -6.42
C ILE A 95 -7.76 3.64 -7.47
N THR A 96 -8.36 3.42 -8.62
CA THR A 96 -7.70 2.92 -9.84
C THR A 96 -8.46 3.43 -11.06
N ASP A 97 -7.85 3.48 -12.21
CA ASP A 97 -8.49 3.89 -13.47
C ASP A 97 -9.31 2.77 -14.12
N ASP A 98 -9.12 1.52 -13.69
CA ASP A 98 -9.90 0.37 -14.19
C ASP A 98 -11.06 0.01 -13.25
N PRO A 99 -12.32 0.15 -13.71
CA PRO A 99 -13.50 -0.18 -12.92
C PRO A 99 -13.63 -1.69 -12.60
N HIS A 100 -13.05 -2.57 -13.41
CA HIS A 100 -13.12 -4.02 -13.17
C HIS A 100 -12.32 -4.40 -11.92
N HIS A 101 -11.17 -3.78 -11.70
CA HIS A 101 -10.38 -3.98 -10.48
C HIS A 101 -11.08 -3.44 -9.22
N LEU A 102 -11.87 -2.36 -9.35
CA LEU A 102 -12.70 -1.88 -8.23
C LEU A 102 -13.83 -2.85 -7.89
N GLU A 103 -14.45 -3.48 -8.91
CA GLU A 103 -15.51 -4.46 -8.66
C GLU A 103 -14.94 -5.76 -8.04
N ALA A 104 -13.77 -6.21 -8.50
CA ALA A 104 -13.05 -7.31 -7.85
C ALA A 104 -12.73 -6.99 -6.39
N ALA A 105 -12.20 -5.80 -6.09
CA ALA A 105 -11.94 -5.35 -4.73
C ALA A 105 -13.23 -5.33 -3.89
N ARG A 106 -14.34 -4.82 -4.43
CA ARG A 106 -15.65 -4.81 -3.77
C ARG A 106 -16.12 -6.21 -3.43
N THR A 107 -15.95 -7.14 -4.36
CA THR A 107 -16.32 -8.55 -4.17
C THR A 107 -15.48 -9.20 -3.06
N ALA A 108 -14.17 -9.00 -3.10
CA ALA A 108 -13.24 -9.51 -2.09
C ALA A 108 -13.57 -8.99 -0.69
N LEU A 109 -13.83 -7.68 -0.54
CA LEU A 109 -14.17 -7.08 0.75
C LEU A 109 -15.50 -7.62 1.30
N ARG A 110 -16.51 -7.81 0.45
CA ARG A 110 -17.80 -8.43 0.85
C ARG A 110 -17.62 -9.87 1.28
N ALA A 111 -16.84 -10.65 0.53
CA ALA A 111 -16.54 -12.04 0.86
C ALA A 111 -15.84 -12.18 2.21
N ALA A 112 -14.98 -11.21 2.56
CA ALA A 112 -14.33 -11.12 3.87
C ALA A 112 -15.26 -10.57 4.98
N GLY A 113 -16.54 -10.29 4.70
CA GLY A 113 -17.54 -9.85 5.69
C GLY A 113 -17.53 -8.36 5.99
N HIS A 114 -16.84 -7.53 5.19
CA HIS A 114 -16.87 -6.09 5.40
C HIS A 114 -18.14 -5.45 4.82
N PRO A 115 -18.78 -4.50 5.53
CA PRO A 115 -19.95 -3.81 5.03
C PRO A 115 -19.61 -2.88 3.87
N ALA A 116 -20.59 -2.57 3.01
CA ALA A 116 -20.40 -1.68 1.87
C ALA A 116 -19.88 -0.28 2.27
N SER A 117 -20.14 0.16 3.49
CA SER A 117 -19.67 1.43 4.05
C SER A 117 -18.16 1.43 4.40
N ALA A 118 -17.52 0.26 4.46
CA ALA A 118 -16.09 0.14 4.80
C ALA A 118 -15.16 0.60 3.67
N ALA A 119 -15.66 0.75 2.44
CA ALA A 119 -14.86 1.20 1.32
C ALA A 119 -15.60 2.16 0.39
N ARG A 120 -14.83 3.09 -0.19
CA ARG A 120 -15.24 3.95 -1.30
C ARG A 120 -14.44 3.55 -2.53
N TYR A 121 -15.06 3.58 -3.70
CA TYR A 121 -14.46 3.13 -4.96
C TYR A 121 -14.50 4.26 -5.97
N ILE A 122 -13.35 4.68 -6.49
CA ILE A 122 -13.22 5.79 -7.42
C ILE A 122 -12.49 5.30 -8.67
N ALA A 123 -13.24 5.19 -9.78
CA ALA A 123 -12.70 4.84 -11.10
C ALA A 123 -12.24 6.11 -11.80
N ALA A 124 -10.98 6.47 -11.60
CA ALA A 124 -10.36 7.64 -12.23
C ALA A 124 -8.84 7.56 -12.13
N ARG A 125 -8.15 8.43 -12.87
CA ARG A 125 -6.69 8.55 -12.79
C ARG A 125 -6.24 8.85 -11.35
N PRO A 126 -5.43 7.99 -10.74
CA PRO A 126 -5.19 8.04 -9.31
C PRO A 126 -4.63 9.38 -8.81
N LEU A 127 -3.66 9.96 -9.51
CA LEU A 127 -3.04 11.21 -9.09
C LEU A 127 -3.99 12.42 -9.22
N GLU A 128 -4.87 12.42 -10.22
CA GLU A 128 -5.89 13.47 -10.37
C GLU A 128 -6.94 13.44 -9.25
N VAL A 129 -7.22 12.24 -8.72
CA VAL A 129 -8.07 12.06 -7.55
C VAL A 129 -7.34 12.48 -6.29
N ALA A 130 -6.08 12.04 -6.12
CA ALA A 130 -5.28 12.39 -4.96
C ALA A 130 -5.17 13.90 -4.75
N ASP A 131 -5.03 14.68 -5.84
CA ASP A 131 -4.98 16.15 -5.78
C ASP A 131 -6.27 16.81 -5.26
N LYS A 132 -7.40 16.10 -5.31
CA LYS A 132 -8.72 16.59 -4.88
C LYS A 132 -9.13 16.06 -3.49
N LEU A 133 -8.35 15.17 -2.92
CA LEU A 133 -8.61 14.68 -1.57
C LEU A 133 -8.30 15.76 -0.53
N ALA A 134 -8.99 15.71 0.59
CA ALA A 134 -8.84 16.69 1.67
C ALA A 134 -7.50 16.52 2.39
N ASP A 135 -6.81 17.63 2.63
CA ASP A 135 -5.56 17.66 3.37
C ASP A 135 -5.77 17.31 4.85
N GLY A 136 -4.77 16.64 5.45
CA GLY A 136 -4.79 16.24 6.85
C GLY A 136 -5.95 15.33 7.26
N ALA A 137 -6.56 14.63 6.29
CA ALA A 137 -7.78 13.86 6.52
C ALA A 137 -7.54 12.35 6.66
N TYR A 138 -6.33 11.87 6.39
CA TYR A 138 -6.05 10.44 6.30
C TYR A 138 -4.97 10.01 7.29
N ASP A 139 -5.08 8.77 7.75
CA ASP A 139 -4.13 8.14 8.67
C ASP A 139 -3.11 7.28 7.93
N LEU A 140 -3.50 6.76 6.75
CA LEU A 140 -2.67 5.87 5.95
C LEU A 140 -2.92 6.10 4.45
N LEU A 141 -1.84 6.18 3.69
CA LEU A 141 -1.84 6.08 2.23
C LEU A 141 -1.02 4.85 1.82
N VAL A 142 -1.62 3.95 1.06
CA VAL A 142 -0.92 2.84 0.41
C VAL A 142 -0.92 3.11 -1.08
N ALA A 143 0.26 3.10 -1.70
CA ALA A 143 0.41 3.39 -3.12
C ALA A 143 1.29 2.36 -3.82
N ASP A 144 0.75 1.82 -4.91
CA ASP A 144 1.42 0.98 -5.88
C ASP A 144 1.37 1.72 -7.22
N VAL A 145 2.44 2.42 -7.54
CA VAL A 145 2.50 3.35 -8.66
C VAL A 145 3.84 3.22 -9.40
N PRO A 146 3.89 3.53 -10.69
CA PRO A 146 5.15 3.51 -11.44
C PRO A 146 6.13 4.57 -10.93
N ASP A 147 7.44 4.31 -11.09
CA ASP A 147 8.57 5.12 -10.57
C ASP A 147 8.43 6.62 -10.85
N HIS A 148 8.02 7.00 -12.06
CA HIS A 148 7.86 8.40 -12.44
C HIS A 148 6.77 9.15 -11.66
N SER A 149 5.93 8.41 -10.93
CA SER A 149 4.84 8.97 -10.12
C SER A 149 5.19 9.05 -8.64
N VAL A 150 6.24 8.37 -8.18
CA VAL A 150 6.58 8.23 -6.75
C VAL A 150 6.82 9.59 -6.09
N ALA A 151 7.63 10.47 -6.69
CA ALA A 151 7.90 11.79 -6.11
C ALA A 151 6.61 12.58 -5.85
N ARG A 152 5.67 12.56 -6.82
CA ARG A 152 4.38 13.25 -6.68
C ARG A 152 3.50 12.61 -5.60
N VAL A 153 3.50 11.28 -5.51
CA VAL A 153 2.77 10.56 -4.46
C VAL A 153 3.32 10.91 -3.08
N VAL A 154 4.64 10.94 -2.92
CA VAL A 154 5.30 11.28 -1.64
C VAL A 154 4.94 12.70 -1.22
N SER A 155 5.12 13.69 -2.10
CA SER A 155 4.76 15.08 -1.81
C SER A 155 3.27 15.25 -1.48
N ARG A 156 2.39 14.52 -2.21
CA ARG A 156 0.96 14.57 -1.93
C ARG A 156 0.58 13.85 -0.63
N ALA A 157 1.24 12.74 -0.31
CA ALA A 157 1.04 12.02 0.94
C ALA A 157 1.30 12.90 2.16
N HIS A 158 2.38 13.70 2.12
CA HIS A 158 2.69 14.65 3.18
C HIS A 158 1.55 15.63 3.46
N GLN A 159 0.84 16.07 2.43
CA GLN A 159 -0.31 16.98 2.60
C GLN A 159 -1.57 16.24 3.08
N LEU A 160 -1.83 15.03 2.57
CA LEU A 160 -3.03 14.26 2.88
C LEU A 160 -3.04 13.64 4.27
N LEU A 161 -1.86 13.26 4.75
CA LEU A 161 -1.72 12.53 6.00
C LEU A 161 -1.74 13.46 7.22
N ARG A 162 -2.32 12.98 8.30
CA ARG A 162 -2.27 13.62 9.61
C ARG A 162 -0.90 13.42 10.23
N PRO A 163 -0.49 14.25 11.19
CA PRO A 163 0.66 13.95 12.04
C PRO A 163 0.51 12.56 12.68
N GLY A 164 1.55 11.73 12.57
CA GLY A 164 1.54 10.34 12.99
C GLY A 164 0.92 9.37 11.97
N GLY A 165 0.51 9.85 10.81
CA GLY A 165 0.10 9.03 9.67
C GLY A 165 1.29 8.38 8.95
N ALA A 166 1.01 7.44 8.04
CA ALA A 166 2.04 6.77 7.27
C ALA A 166 1.71 6.65 5.78
N LEU A 167 2.77 6.70 4.95
CA LEU A 167 2.75 6.29 3.56
C LEU A 167 3.42 4.93 3.42
N VAL A 168 2.81 4.02 2.69
CA VAL A 168 3.38 2.74 2.26
C VAL A 168 3.45 2.74 0.74
N LEU A 169 4.67 2.71 0.20
CA LEU A 169 4.91 2.53 -1.24
C LEU A 169 5.23 1.07 -1.51
N ILE A 170 4.52 0.46 -2.46
CA ILE A 170 4.72 -0.92 -2.91
C ILE A 170 5.57 -0.87 -4.17
N GLY A 171 6.63 -1.70 -4.24
CA GLY A 171 7.56 -1.78 -5.35
C GLY A 171 8.99 -1.40 -4.95
N GLU A 172 9.92 -1.53 -5.89
CA GLU A 172 11.34 -1.16 -5.72
C GLU A 172 11.54 0.37 -5.88
N HIS A 173 11.08 1.15 -4.90
CA HIS A 173 11.18 2.62 -4.90
C HIS A 173 12.26 3.15 -3.96
N ALA A 174 13.34 2.40 -3.80
CA ALA A 174 14.45 2.82 -2.95
C ALA A 174 15.75 3.01 -3.76
N PRO A 175 16.46 4.15 -3.58
CA PRO A 175 16.08 5.28 -2.73
C PRO A 175 14.88 6.05 -3.25
N LEU A 176 14.21 6.81 -2.39
CA LEU A 176 13.16 7.74 -2.85
C LEU A 176 13.75 8.70 -3.90
N PRO A 177 12.99 9.02 -4.97
CA PRO A 177 13.50 9.87 -6.04
C PRO A 177 13.87 11.26 -5.51
N GLU A 178 14.88 11.89 -6.13
CA GLU A 178 15.22 13.28 -5.88
C GLU A 178 13.99 14.18 -6.06
N GLY A 179 13.78 15.10 -5.13
CA GLY A 179 12.61 15.99 -5.12
C GLY A 179 11.37 15.42 -4.43
N ALA A 180 11.45 14.24 -3.80
CA ALA A 180 10.43 13.80 -2.87
C ALA A 180 10.40 14.79 -1.68
N ASP A 181 9.34 15.57 -1.58
CA ASP A 181 9.16 16.57 -0.52
C ASP A 181 8.66 15.88 0.76
N LEU A 182 9.60 15.64 1.67
CA LEU A 182 9.32 15.06 2.98
C LEU A 182 9.66 16.06 4.09
N PRO A 183 8.88 16.11 5.17
CA PRO A 183 9.23 16.92 6.33
C PRO A 183 10.51 16.40 7.00
N GLU A 184 11.28 17.29 7.63
CA GLU A 184 12.56 16.98 8.26
C GLU A 184 12.47 15.85 9.31
N HIS A 185 11.32 15.70 9.95
CA HIS A 185 11.06 14.69 10.98
C HIS A 185 10.52 13.38 10.40
N ALA A 186 10.33 13.25 9.08
CA ALA A 186 9.85 12.03 8.48
C ALA A 186 10.87 10.89 8.65
N HIS A 187 10.37 9.73 9.02
CA HIS A 187 11.18 8.52 9.12
C HIS A 187 10.90 7.59 7.97
N VAL A 188 11.95 7.26 7.20
CA VAL A 188 11.85 6.39 6.02
C VAL A 188 12.51 5.05 6.31
N THR A 189 11.78 3.97 6.09
CA THR A 189 12.29 2.59 6.21
C THR A 189 12.01 1.83 4.93
N VAL A 190 13.03 1.14 4.41
CA VAL A 190 12.92 0.27 3.24
C VAL A 190 12.98 -1.18 3.67
N LEU A 191 12.01 -1.96 3.25
CA LEU A 191 11.90 -3.38 3.56
C LEU A 191 12.03 -4.21 2.28
N PRO A 192 12.92 -5.21 2.23
CA PRO A 192 13.11 -6.07 1.07
C PRO A 192 12.06 -7.19 1.02
N VAL A 193 10.77 -6.82 1.03
CA VAL A 193 9.64 -7.75 0.98
C VAL A 193 8.83 -7.51 -0.28
N GLY A 194 8.31 -8.57 -0.91
CA GLY A 194 7.37 -8.48 -2.02
C GLY A 194 7.86 -7.70 -3.25
N GLY A 195 9.17 -7.65 -3.52
CA GLY A 195 9.74 -6.80 -4.58
C GLY A 195 10.08 -5.39 -4.13
N GLY A 196 10.08 -5.14 -2.82
CA GLY A 196 10.39 -3.84 -2.20
C GLY A 196 9.15 -3.18 -1.58
N LEU A 197 9.37 -2.60 -0.42
CA LEU A 197 8.35 -1.83 0.29
C LEU A 197 9.02 -0.66 1.00
N THR A 198 8.53 0.55 0.80
CA THR A 198 9.01 1.72 1.52
C THR A 198 7.91 2.25 2.43
N VAL A 199 8.22 2.40 3.71
CA VAL A 199 7.33 2.98 4.72
C VAL A 199 7.86 4.33 5.15
N VAL A 200 7.03 5.35 5.07
CA VAL A 200 7.32 6.72 5.52
C VAL A 200 6.36 7.06 6.65
N ALA A 201 6.88 7.31 7.85
CA ALA A 201 6.12 7.82 8.99
C ALA A 201 6.29 9.34 9.10
N LEU A 202 5.17 10.07 9.30
CA LEU A 202 5.10 11.53 9.38
C LEU A 202 4.82 12.01 10.80
#